data_b54e5e31b0cdd8802dd398a677dca09a
#
_entry.id   b54e5e31b0cdd8802dd398a677dca09a
#
_cell.length_a   1.000
_cell.length_b   1.000
_cell.length_c   1.000
_cell.angle_alpha   90.00
_cell.angle_beta   90.00
_cell.angle_gamma   90.00
#
_symmetry.space_group_name_H-M   'P 1'
#
loop_
_entity.id
_entity.type
_entity.pdbx_description
1 polymer ?
#
loop_
_entity_poly.entity_id
_entity_poly.type
_entity_poly.pdbx_seq_one_letter_code
_entity_poly.pdbx_strand_id
1 'polypeptide(L)'
;MQKISLLGAAALLVIAPAAAPVSAMPPPLPEVEGKDAATLRAEMESGRIYEGLTALVYLDRIGRIDDYGPKLNAVIATMSQTDLSAEGKRLYDERMAGKARGPLHGIPILLKDNIEAAGPLPTTAGSLALKDNVTNRDAPLVARLRDAGAIILGKTNLSEWANIRSDNSTSGWSAVGGLTKNPHALDRNSCGSSSGSAAAVAASLAPLAIGTETDGSITCPAGINGIVGFKPSVGLVSRTHIVPISHSQDTAGPITLTVRDAAAVMSVIAGSDPTDPATAEADARKADYVAALSPDALKGKRIGVMRDRVGDRADILALFDAALTQMEGLGATLVEIADSRKGNEGLGAAEFEILLTELKAGMATYLGGLPNATAPRSLADVIAFNKANPDELKWFDQLLFELAETKGGLDSPAYLAAREKAARLAGPEGIDWLLKTHDVDLLVGVTNGPAWVSDLVNGDSYKSPGTSQLPAVAGYPHLTVPMGAVEGLPIGLSFIGAKWSDADILAAGYAYEQASRKRVAPSYRASVTP
;
A
#
# COMPACT_ATOMS: atom_id res chain seq x y z
N MET A 1 -35.69 -30.69 -96.49
CA MET A 1 -34.77 -29.77 -95.89
C MET A 1 -35.00 -29.77 -94.38
N GLN A 2 -34.35 -30.67 -93.68
CA GLN A 2 -34.49 -30.86 -92.23
C GLN A 2 -33.31 -30.23 -91.49
N LYS A 3 -33.62 -29.35 -90.56
CA LYS A 3 -32.62 -28.82 -89.62
C LYS A 3 -32.61 -29.71 -88.36
N ILE A 4 -31.50 -30.26 -88.11
CA ILE A 4 -31.21 -31.02 -86.85
C ILE A 4 -30.73 -30.03 -85.82
N SER A 5 -31.41 -30.00 -84.66
CA SER A 5 -31.07 -29.16 -83.52
C SER A 5 -30.38 -30.06 -82.48
N LEU A 6 -29.09 -29.77 -82.15
CA LEU A 6 -28.35 -30.40 -81.06
C LEU A 6 -28.58 -29.60 -79.78
N LEU A 7 -29.22 -30.23 -78.76
CA LEU A 7 -29.26 -29.74 -77.40
C LEU A 7 -28.00 -30.21 -76.67
N GLY A 8 -27.16 -29.26 -76.30
CA GLY A 8 -26.04 -29.50 -75.38
C GLY A 8 -26.52 -29.30 -73.94
N ALA A 9 -26.43 -30.36 -73.12
CA ALA A 9 -26.67 -30.30 -71.68
C ALA A 9 -25.45 -29.72 -70.98
N ALA A 10 -25.60 -28.49 -70.41
CA ALA A 10 -24.60 -27.90 -69.52
C ALA A 10 -24.85 -28.39 -68.09
N ALA A 11 -23.94 -29.19 -67.54
CA ALA A 11 -23.96 -29.59 -66.14
C ALA A 11 -23.45 -28.41 -65.29
N LEU A 12 -24.33 -27.80 -64.50
CA LEU A 12 -23.96 -26.84 -63.46
C LEU A 12 -23.31 -27.59 -62.29
N LEU A 13 -22.00 -27.39 -62.14
CA LEU A 13 -21.29 -27.78 -60.91
C LEU A 13 -21.65 -26.74 -59.81
N VAL A 14 -22.49 -27.14 -58.87
CA VAL A 14 -22.72 -26.38 -57.65
C VAL A 14 -21.55 -26.60 -56.73
N ILE A 15 -20.61 -25.65 -56.71
CA ILE A 15 -19.54 -25.58 -55.70
C ILE A 15 -20.21 -25.09 -54.41
N ALA A 16 -20.45 -25.96 -53.44
CA ALA A 16 -20.84 -25.60 -52.09
C ALA A 16 -19.69 -24.79 -51.46
N PRO A 17 -19.93 -23.62 -50.85
CA PRO A 17 -18.88 -22.89 -50.16
C PRO A 17 -18.42 -23.75 -48.97
N ALA A 18 -17.11 -24.04 -48.91
CA ALA A 18 -16.49 -24.66 -47.74
C ALA A 18 -16.79 -23.77 -46.52
N ALA A 19 -17.45 -24.33 -45.52
CA ALA A 19 -17.67 -23.67 -44.25
C ALA A 19 -16.33 -23.22 -43.70
N ALA A 20 -16.11 -21.94 -43.53
CA ALA A 20 -14.93 -21.42 -42.82
C ALA A 20 -14.87 -22.08 -41.44
N PRO A 21 -13.70 -22.49 -40.95
CA PRO A 21 -13.60 -23.04 -39.62
C PRO A 21 -14.16 -21.99 -38.64
N VAL A 22 -15.13 -22.39 -37.81
CA VAL A 22 -15.60 -21.60 -36.70
C VAL A 22 -14.37 -21.32 -35.86
N SER A 23 -13.92 -20.06 -35.88
CA SER A 23 -12.82 -19.61 -35.03
C SER A 23 -13.21 -19.96 -33.61
N ALA A 24 -12.51 -20.91 -32.99
CA ALA A 24 -12.75 -21.26 -31.60
C ALA A 24 -12.65 -19.95 -30.81
N MET A 25 -13.69 -19.64 -30.01
CA MET A 25 -13.60 -18.50 -29.10
C MET A 25 -12.32 -18.65 -28.30
N PRO A 26 -11.55 -17.55 -28.14
CA PRO A 26 -10.37 -17.60 -27.29
C PRO A 26 -10.79 -18.11 -25.90
N PRO A 27 -9.97 -18.92 -25.24
CA PRO A 27 -10.29 -19.39 -23.90
C PRO A 27 -10.58 -18.19 -22.99
N PRO A 28 -11.53 -18.33 -22.04
CA PRO A 28 -11.83 -17.26 -21.12
C PRO A 28 -10.56 -16.83 -20.37
N LEU A 29 -10.41 -15.53 -20.10
CA LEU A 29 -9.31 -15.01 -19.31
C LEU A 29 -9.30 -15.69 -17.93
N PRO A 30 -8.12 -16.01 -17.39
CA PRO A 30 -8.03 -16.63 -16.08
C PRO A 30 -8.63 -15.69 -15.01
N GLU A 31 -9.36 -16.27 -14.07
CA GLU A 31 -9.86 -15.56 -12.91
C GLU A 31 -8.70 -15.25 -11.97
N VAL A 32 -8.58 -13.99 -11.56
CA VAL A 32 -7.54 -13.50 -10.62
C VAL A 32 -8.12 -12.78 -9.41
N GLU A 33 -9.44 -12.60 -9.38
CA GLU A 33 -10.12 -11.88 -8.30
C GLU A 33 -9.94 -12.59 -6.96
N GLY A 34 -9.50 -11.83 -5.95
CA GLY A 34 -9.29 -12.34 -4.60
C GLY A 34 -8.14 -13.33 -4.44
N LYS A 35 -7.38 -13.63 -5.51
CA LYS A 35 -6.22 -14.53 -5.40
C LYS A 35 -5.01 -13.80 -4.83
N ASP A 36 -4.41 -14.40 -3.83
CA ASP A 36 -3.14 -13.98 -3.27
C ASP A 36 -1.95 -14.40 -4.15
N ALA A 37 -0.77 -13.86 -3.89
CA ALA A 37 0.42 -14.17 -4.68
C ALA A 37 0.82 -15.65 -4.59
N ALA A 38 0.64 -16.28 -3.43
CA ALA A 38 0.94 -17.68 -3.24
C ALA A 38 0.05 -18.57 -4.13
N THR A 39 -1.25 -18.29 -4.23
CA THR A 39 -2.20 -18.98 -5.10
C THR A 39 -1.83 -18.80 -6.57
N LEU A 40 -1.54 -17.55 -7.00
CA LEU A 40 -1.11 -17.26 -8.36
C LEU A 40 0.17 -18.02 -8.73
N ARG A 41 1.15 -18.06 -7.82
CA ARG A 41 2.38 -18.85 -8.00
C ARG A 41 2.10 -20.33 -8.21
N ALA A 42 1.28 -20.94 -7.37
CA ALA A 42 0.91 -22.35 -7.50
C ALA A 42 0.19 -22.63 -8.84
N GLU A 43 -0.62 -21.70 -9.32
CA GLU A 43 -1.27 -21.83 -10.63
C GLU A 43 -0.28 -21.69 -11.79
N MET A 44 0.73 -20.81 -11.68
CA MET A 44 1.83 -20.70 -12.66
C MET A 44 2.67 -21.98 -12.68
N GLU A 45 3.02 -22.53 -11.53
CA GLU A 45 3.79 -23.77 -11.41
C GLU A 45 3.05 -24.99 -11.98
N SER A 46 1.72 -25.03 -11.81
CA SER A 46 0.88 -26.08 -12.39
C SER A 46 0.57 -25.87 -13.88
N GLY A 47 1.00 -24.76 -14.49
CA GLY A 47 0.74 -24.42 -15.88
C GLY A 47 -0.70 -23.99 -16.19
N ARG A 48 -1.53 -23.69 -15.17
CA ARG A 48 -2.90 -23.18 -15.37
C ARG A 48 -2.93 -21.75 -15.87
N ILE A 49 -1.97 -20.94 -15.46
CA ILE A 49 -1.75 -19.57 -15.91
C ILE A 49 -0.26 -19.36 -16.18
N TYR A 50 0.11 -18.26 -16.81
CA TYR A 50 1.51 -17.89 -16.99
C TYR A 50 1.71 -16.39 -16.77
N GLU A 51 2.94 -15.99 -16.50
CA GLU A 51 3.35 -14.69 -15.98
C GLU A 51 2.82 -13.52 -16.82
N GLY A 52 3.01 -13.56 -18.14
CA GLY A 52 2.57 -12.51 -19.05
C GLY A 52 1.05 -12.36 -19.10
N LEU A 53 0.32 -13.50 -19.17
CA LEU A 53 -1.14 -13.45 -19.17
C LEU A 53 -1.68 -12.90 -17.84
N THR A 54 -1.08 -13.28 -16.72
CA THR A 54 -1.49 -12.77 -15.39
C THR A 54 -1.38 -11.26 -15.34
N ALA A 55 -0.26 -10.67 -15.78
CA ALA A 55 -0.08 -9.22 -15.81
C ALA A 55 -1.12 -8.52 -16.72
N LEU A 56 -1.41 -9.12 -17.90
CA LEU A 56 -2.41 -8.56 -18.83
C LEU A 56 -3.84 -8.66 -18.29
N VAL A 57 -4.18 -9.71 -17.55
CA VAL A 57 -5.50 -9.82 -16.90
C VAL A 57 -5.68 -8.73 -15.84
N TYR A 58 -4.66 -8.43 -15.06
CA TYR A 58 -4.72 -7.32 -14.12
C TYR A 58 -4.80 -5.97 -14.84
N LEU A 59 -4.08 -5.77 -15.95
CA LEU A 59 -4.19 -4.58 -16.76
C LEU A 59 -5.64 -4.38 -17.31
N ASP A 60 -6.27 -5.46 -17.80
CA ASP A 60 -7.68 -5.45 -18.22
C ASP A 60 -8.64 -5.11 -17.07
N ARG A 61 -8.39 -5.66 -15.86
CA ARG A 61 -9.19 -5.33 -14.67
C ARG A 61 -9.05 -3.86 -14.28
N ILE A 62 -7.85 -3.28 -14.37
CA ILE A 62 -7.65 -1.83 -14.14
C ILE A 62 -8.55 -1.06 -15.10
N GLY A 63 -8.50 -1.32 -16.41
CA GLY A 63 -9.38 -0.66 -17.37
C GLY A 63 -10.86 -0.80 -17.02
N ARG A 64 -11.33 -2.02 -16.71
CA ARG A 64 -12.76 -2.26 -16.44
C ARG A 64 -13.28 -1.69 -15.13
N ILE A 65 -12.48 -1.70 -14.06
CA ILE A 65 -12.93 -1.34 -12.71
C ILE A 65 -12.46 0.07 -12.34
N ASP A 66 -11.21 0.38 -12.61
CA ASP A 66 -10.60 1.64 -12.18
C ASP A 66 -10.93 2.80 -13.11
N ASP A 67 -10.88 2.57 -14.44
CA ASP A 67 -11.05 3.63 -15.43
C ASP A 67 -12.50 3.81 -15.87
N TYR A 68 -13.21 2.72 -16.20
CA TYR A 68 -14.54 2.79 -16.86
C TYR A 68 -15.71 2.37 -15.99
N GLY A 69 -15.57 1.39 -15.10
CA GLY A 69 -16.65 0.87 -14.26
C GLY A 69 -16.92 1.74 -13.02
N PRO A 70 -16.64 1.22 -11.82
CA PRO A 70 -16.77 1.97 -10.57
C PRO A 70 -15.94 3.26 -10.52
N LYS A 71 -14.89 3.34 -11.32
CA LYS A 71 -13.96 4.49 -11.41
C LYS A 71 -13.34 4.80 -10.05
N LEU A 72 -12.53 3.87 -9.57
CA LEU A 72 -11.89 3.98 -8.26
C LEU A 72 -10.80 5.05 -8.24
N ASN A 73 -10.16 5.36 -9.38
CA ASN A 73 -9.00 6.23 -9.50
C ASN A 73 -7.84 5.78 -8.58
N ALA A 74 -7.66 4.47 -8.45
CA ALA A 74 -6.64 3.87 -7.60
C ALA A 74 -5.28 3.75 -8.30
N VAL A 75 -5.29 3.62 -9.64
CA VAL A 75 -4.09 3.49 -10.48
C VAL A 75 -3.99 4.70 -11.40
N ILE A 76 -2.86 5.39 -11.40
CA ILE A 76 -2.68 6.62 -12.18
C ILE A 76 -1.79 6.44 -13.41
N ALA A 77 -1.01 5.37 -13.46
CA ALA A 77 -0.19 5.03 -14.61
C ALA A 77 0.09 3.53 -14.66
N THR A 78 0.09 2.93 -15.85
CA THR A 78 0.39 1.52 -16.06
C THR A 78 1.49 1.34 -17.10
N MET A 79 2.24 0.25 -16.99
CA MET A 79 3.14 -0.19 -18.05
C MET A 79 2.33 -0.57 -19.30
N SER A 80 2.95 -0.46 -20.48
CA SER A 80 2.29 -0.84 -21.73
C SER A 80 2.04 -2.35 -21.79
N GLN A 81 0.98 -2.75 -22.51
CA GLN A 81 0.70 -4.17 -22.78
C GLN A 81 1.90 -4.88 -23.42
N THR A 82 2.64 -4.19 -24.30
CA THR A 82 3.83 -4.71 -24.97
C THR A 82 4.94 -5.01 -23.96
N ASP A 83 5.24 -4.07 -23.06
CA ASP A 83 6.30 -4.24 -22.07
C ASP A 83 5.94 -5.35 -21.06
N LEU A 84 4.69 -5.39 -20.60
CA LEU A 84 4.19 -6.45 -19.69
C LEU A 84 4.25 -7.83 -20.34
N SER A 85 3.91 -7.93 -21.63
CA SER A 85 4.00 -9.19 -22.37
C SER A 85 5.44 -9.66 -22.54
N ALA A 86 6.36 -8.74 -22.86
CA ALA A 86 7.77 -9.04 -23.03
C ALA A 86 8.41 -9.49 -21.72
N GLU A 87 8.17 -8.77 -20.62
CA GLU A 87 8.68 -9.11 -19.30
C GLU A 87 8.10 -10.43 -18.81
N GLY A 88 6.78 -10.62 -18.94
CA GLY A 88 6.13 -11.87 -18.55
C GLY A 88 6.63 -13.08 -19.35
N LYS A 89 6.92 -12.90 -20.66
CA LYS A 89 7.54 -13.96 -21.46
C LYS A 89 8.94 -14.31 -20.96
N ARG A 90 9.76 -13.31 -20.66
CA ARG A 90 11.11 -13.50 -20.12
C ARG A 90 11.08 -14.32 -18.82
N LEU A 91 10.18 -13.96 -17.89
CA LEU A 91 10.02 -14.67 -16.61
C LEU A 91 9.47 -16.07 -16.79
N TYR A 92 8.52 -16.27 -17.70
CA TYR A 92 8.04 -17.59 -18.08
C TYR A 92 9.18 -18.50 -18.58
N ASP A 93 10.00 -17.98 -19.51
CA ASP A 93 11.14 -18.75 -20.06
C ASP A 93 12.16 -19.10 -18.95
N GLU A 94 12.42 -18.19 -18.00
CA GLU A 94 13.27 -18.45 -16.84
C GLU A 94 12.70 -19.58 -15.96
N ARG A 95 11.39 -19.53 -15.64
CA ARG A 95 10.75 -20.58 -14.83
C ARG A 95 10.79 -21.92 -15.54
N MET A 96 10.49 -21.96 -16.84
CA MET A 96 10.56 -23.20 -17.64
C MET A 96 11.98 -23.77 -17.72
N ALA A 97 13.00 -22.93 -17.60
CA ALA A 97 14.41 -23.34 -17.51
C ALA A 97 14.85 -23.70 -16.06
N GLY A 98 13.92 -23.76 -15.09
CA GLY A 98 14.23 -24.07 -13.69
C GLY A 98 14.93 -22.91 -12.94
N LYS A 99 14.83 -21.67 -13.45
CA LYS A 99 15.47 -20.47 -12.90
C LYS A 99 14.48 -19.51 -12.22
N ALA A 100 13.40 -20.04 -11.66
CA ALA A 100 12.46 -19.22 -10.89
C ALA A 100 13.19 -18.57 -9.69
N ARG A 101 12.94 -17.25 -9.47
CA ARG A 101 13.72 -16.42 -8.56
C ARG A 101 13.15 -16.35 -7.12
N GLY A 102 12.07 -17.06 -6.83
CA GLY A 102 11.45 -17.11 -5.51
C GLY A 102 9.94 -16.84 -5.53
N PRO A 103 9.34 -16.50 -4.38
CA PRO A 103 7.88 -16.42 -4.23
C PRO A 103 7.22 -15.31 -5.05
N LEU A 104 7.94 -14.25 -5.41
CA LEU A 104 7.41 -13.13 -6.19
C LEU A 104 7.68 -13.24 -7.69
N HIS A 105 8.31 -14.32 -8.16
CA HIS A 105 8.62 -14.50 -9.58
C HIS A 105 7.35 -14.55 -10.44
N GLY A 106 7.21 -13.58 -11.36
CA GLY A 106 6.05 -13.43 -12.24
C GLY A 106 4.83 -12.78 -11.61
N ILE A 107 4.89 -12.36 -10.35
CA ILE A 107 3.78 -11.72 -9.65
C ILE A 107 3.72 -10.23 -9.98
N PRO A 108 2.57 -9.72 -10.50
CA PRO A 108 2.38 -8.30 -10.73
C PRO A 108 2.29 -7.51 -9.42
N ILE A 109 2.94 -6.36 -9.38
CA ILE A 109 2.94 -5.45 -8.22
C ILE A 109 2.75 -4.00 -8.63
N LEU A 110 1.97 -3.25 -7.85
CA LEU A 110 1.79 -1.81 -8.00
C LEU A 110 2.66 -1.04 -6.99
N LEU A 111 3.12 0.13 -7.38
CA LEU A 111 3.95 1.01 -6.53
C LEU A 111 3.22 2.32 -6.27
N LYS A 112 3.19 2.78 -5.02
CA LYS A 112 2.73 4.14 -4.70
C LYS A 112 3.53 5.17 -5.48
N ASP A 113 2.88 6.20 -6.00
CA ASP A 113 3.50 7.14 -6.95
C ASP A 113 4.45 8.17 -6.30
N ASN A 114 4.92 7.89 -5.12
CA ASN A 114 6.09 8.56 -4.53
C ASN A 114 7.35 7.68 -4.52
N ILE A 115 7.30 6.47 -5.10
CA ILE A 115 8.42 5.52 -5.19
C ILE A 115 8.94 5.53 -6.63
N GLU A 116 10.22 5.84 -6.85
CA GLU A 116 10.81 5.82 -8.18
C GLU A 116 10.97 4.40 -8.72
N ALA A 117 10.73 4.27 -10.02
CA ALA A 117 10.95 3.04 -10.77
C ALA A 117 11.55 3.37 -12.14
N ALA A 118 12.56 2.63 -12.54
CA ALA A 118 13.13 2.74 -13.89
C ALA A 118 12.08 2.34 -14.94
N GLY A 119 12.04 3.09 -16.03
CA GLY A 119 11.09 2.89 -17.12
C GLY A 119 10.33 4.17 -17.49
N PRO A 120 9.26 4.05 -18.26
CA PRO A 120 8.57 5.20 -18.84
C PRO A 120 7.63 5.93 -17.85
N LEU A 121 7.36 5.34 -16.67
CA LEU A 121 6.38 5.89 -15.74
C LEU A 121 7.00 7.01 -14.89
N PRO A 122 6.34 8.17 -14.78
CA PRO A 122 6.79 9.24 -13.91
C PRO A 122 6.58 8.86 -12.43
N THR A 123 7.27 9.57 -11.54
CA THR A 123 7.05 9.57 -10.10
C THR A 123 6.63 10.98 -9.72
N THR A 124 5.33 11.18 -9.47
CA THR A 124 4.74 12.51 -9.39
C THR A 124 4.43 12.98 -7.97
N ALA A 125 4.44 12.08 -6.98
CA ALA A 125 3.87 12.34 -5.66
C ALA A 125 2.41 12.87 -5.72
N GLY A 126 1.71 12.62 -6.83
CA GLY A 126 0.37 13.11 -7.13
C GLY A 126 0.28 14.56 -7.60
N SER A 127 1.40 15.28 -7.70
CA SER A 127 1.44 16.71 -8.04
C SER A 127 1.77 16.95 -9.51
N LEU A 128 1.11 17.96 -10.11
CA LEU A 128 1.42 18.45 -11.45
C LEU A 128 2.84 19.02 -11.56
N ALA A 129 3.44 19.43 -10.44
CA ALA A 129 4.83 19.91 -10.40
C ALA A 129 5.84 18.83 -10.81
N LEU A 130 5.49 17.55 -10.65
CA LEU A 130 6.31 16.39 -10.99
C LEU A 130 5.65 15.49 -12.05
N LYS A 131 4.60 15.94 -12.77
CA LYS A 131 3.85 15.11 -13.72
C LYS A 131 4.71 14.45 -14.80
N ASP A 132 5.80 15.09 -15.21
CA ASP A 132 6.73 14.61 -16.24
C ASP A 132 8.05 14.08 -15.63
N ASN A 133 8.09 13.79 -14.32
CA ASN A 133 9.30 13.37 -13.63
C ASN A 133 9.61 11.88 -13.86
N VAL A 134 10.08 11.55 -15.06
CA VAL A 134 10.61 10.24 -15.42
C VAL A 134 12.09 10.19 -15.03
N THR A 135 12.43 9.54 -13.92
CA THR A 135 13.78 9.52 -13.37
C THR A 135 14.66 8.42 -13.99
N ASN A 136 14.03 7.40 -14.57
CA ASN A 136 14.68 6.21 -15.14
C ASN A 136 15.67 5.53 -14.18
N ARG A 137 15.34 5.50 -12.89
CA ARG A 137 16.12 4.82 -11.85
C ARG A 137 15.16 4.10 -10.89
N ASP A 138 15.57 2.96 -10.38
CA ASP A 138 14.81 2.22 -9.37
C ASP A 138 15.18 2.72 -7.97
N ALA A 139 14.18 2.87 -7.09
CA ALA A 139 14.44 2.81 -5.66
C ALA A 139 15.01 1.43 -5.29
N PRO A 140 15.92 1.29 -4.31
CA PRO A 140 16.53 0.01 -3.97
C PRO A 140 15.52 -1.12 -3.71
N LEU A 141 14.38 -0.80 -3.10
CA LEU A 141 13.30 -1.79 -2.92
C LEU A 141 12.71 -2.26 -4.27
N VAL A 142 12.61 -1.40 -5.28
CA VAL A 142 12.11 -1.74 -6.61
C VAL A 142 13.12 -2.61 -7.36
N ALA A 143 14.41 -2.27 -7.26
CA ALA A 143 15.47 -3.12 -7.81
C ALA A 143 15.40 -4.55 -7.23
N ARG A 144 15.25 -4.69 -5.91
CA ARG A 144 15.09 -5.99 -5.24
C ARG A 144 13.83 -6.73 -5.69
N LEU A 145 12.70 -6.03 -5.88
CA LEU A 145 11.48 -6.64 -6.43
C LEU A 145 11.70 -7.20 -7.84
N ARG A 146 12.37 -6.43 -8.72
CA ARG A 146 12.72 -6.90 -10.06
C ARG A 146 13.70 -8.08 -10.04
N ASP A 147 14.69 -8.03 -9.15
CA ASP A 147 15.64 -9.12 -8.96
C ASP A 147 14.94 -10.40 -8.45
N ALA A 148 13.90 -10.28 -7.67
CA ALA A 148 13.03 -11.40 -7.27
C ALA A 148 12.04 -11.83 -8.36
N GLY A 149 12.03 -11.17 -9.52
CA GLY A 149 11.18 -11.50 -10.66
C GLY A 149 9.74 -10.95 -10.54
N ALA A 150 9.47 -9.97 -9.69
CA ALA A 150 8.19 -9.29 -9.67
C ALA A 150 8.00 -8.42 -10.93
N ILE A 151 6.78 -8.33 -11.44
CA ILE A 151 6.43 -7.50 -12.60
C ILE A 151 5.87 -6.17 -12.09
N ILE A 152 6.58 -5.07 -12.33
CA ILE A 152 6.05 -3.74 -11.99
C ILE A 152 4.92 -3.43 -12.97
N LEU A 153 3.68 -3.41 -12.45
CA LEU A 153 2.47 -3.22 -13.26
C LEU A 153 2.19 -1.74 -13.52
N GLY A 154 2.48 -0.88 -12.56
CA GLY A 154 2.16 0.54 -12.65
C GLY A 154 2.34 1.29 -11.34
N LYS A 155 1.78 2.52 -11.32
CA LYS A 155 1.81 3.46 -10.20
C LYS A 155 0.41 3.69 -9.66
N THR A 156 0.27 3.69 -8.34
CA THR A 156 -1.00 3.95 -7.66
C THR A 156 -1.14 5.40 -7.23
N ASN A 157 -2.37 5.88 -7.24
CA ASN A 157 -2.72 7.18 -6.69
C ASN A 157 -2.41 7.24 -5.18
N LEU A 158 -2.34 8.45 -4.65
CA LEU A 158 -2.01 8.71 -3.25
C LEU A 158 -2.66 10.04 -2.82
N SER A 159 -2.75 10.28 -1.53
CA SER A 159 -2.93 11.66 -1.07
C SER A 159 -1.71 12.46 -1.51
N GLU A 160 -1.94 13.57 -2.19
CA GLU A 160 -0.88 14.38 -2.79
C GLU A 160 0.22 14.72 -1.78
N TRP A 161 1.49 14.59 -2.20
CA TRP A 161 2.67 14.74 -1.34
C TRP A 161 2.59 13.93 -0.04
N ALA A 162 2.00 12.73 -0.12
CA ALA A 162 1.77 11.87 1.03
C ALA A 162 0.99 12.54 2.17
N ASN A 163 0.09 13.47 1.84
CA ASN A 163 -0.83 14.19 2.73
C ASN A 163 -0.19 15.31 3.58
N ILE A 164 1.05 15.74 3.29
CA ILE A 164 1.76 16.75 4.10
C ILE A 164 1.63 18.17 3.53
N ARG A 165 0.89 18.41 2.44
CA ARG A 165 0.77 19.76 1.87
C ARG A 165 -0.10 20.70 2.70
N SER A 166 -1.20 20.19 3.25
CA SER A 166 -2.20 20.96 4.00
C SER A 166 -2.76 20.15 5.16
N ASP A 167 -3.13 20.79 6.24
CA ASP A 167 -3.86 20.20 7.36
C ASP A 167 -5.37 20.04 7.09
N ASN A 168 -5.87 20.63 6.00
CA ASN A 168 -7.26 20.53 5.54
C ASN A 168 -7.38 19.70 4.24
N SER A 169 -6.44 18.80 3.97
CA SER A 169 -6.46 17.97 2.79
C SER A 169 -7.53 16.86 2.87
N THR A 170 -7.96 16.36 1.70
CA THR A 170 -8.77 15.16 1.60
C THR A 170 -7.89 13.98 1.23
N SER A 171 -7.82 12.97 2.10
CA SER A 171 -7.05 11.75 1.85
C SER A 171 -7.50 11.06 0.56
N GLY A 172 -6.52 10.61 -0.22
CA GLY A 172 -6.75 9.94 -1.51
C GLY A 172 -6.94 10.88 -2.70
N TRP A 173 -6.94 12.18 -2.50
CA TRP A 173 -6.95 13.13 -3.62
C TRP A 173 -5.54 13.53 -4.03
N SER A 174 -5.34 13.64 -5.35
CA SER A 174 -4.14 14.24 -5.94
C SER A 174 -4.52 15.02 -7.21
N ALA A 175 -3.73 16.04 -7.57
CA ALA A 175 -3.99 16.82 -8.77
C ALA A 175 -3.78 15.98 -10.05
N VAL A 176 -2.90 14.98 -10.02
CA VAL A 176 -2.66 14.06 -11.15
C VAL A 176 -3.74 13.01 -11.27
N GLY A 177 -4.17 12.37 -10.17
CA GLY A 177 -5.05 11.18 -10.19
C GLY A 177 -6.50 11.45 -9.79
N GLY A 178 -6.84 12.66 -9.31
CA GLY A 178 -8.14 12.92 -8.70
C GLY A 178 -8.33 12.18 -7.38
N LEU A 179 -9.57 11.94 -6.97
CA LEU A 179 -9.92 11.30 -5.71
C LEU A 179 -10.03 9.78 -5.85
N THR A 180 -9.23 9.05 -5.10
CA THR A 180 -9.36 7.59 -4.94
C THR A 180 -10.59 7.25 -4.11
N LYS A 181 -11.45 6.40 -4.65
CA LYS A 181 -12.68 5.94 -3.98
C LYS A 181 -12.45 4.64 -3.23
N ASN A 182 -13.22 4.46 -2.15
CA ASN A 182 -13.24 3.20 -1.42
C ASN A 182 -14.05 2.14 -2.20
N PRO A 183 -13.49 0.95 -2.51
CA PRO A 183 -14.20 -0.07 -3.28
C PRO A 183 -15.36 -0.74 -2.53
N HIS A 184 -15.47 -0.57 -1.21
CA HIS A 184 -16.61 -1.07 -0.43
C HIS A 184 -17.84 -0.15 -0.52
N ALA A 185 -17.62 1.19 -0.66
CA ALA A 185 -18.66 2.16 -0.92
C ALA A 185 -18.05 3.40 -1.59
N LEU A 186 -18.53 3.75 -2.78
CA LEU A 186 -17.87 4.71 -3.68
C LEU A 186 -17.96 6.17 -3.22
N ASP A 187 -18.81 6.46 -2.25
CA ASP A 187 -18.92 7.76 -1.57
C ASP A 187 -18.02 7.87 -0.33
N ARG A 188 -17.25 6.82 -0.02
CA ARG A 188 -16.41 6.76 1.17
C ARG A 188 -14.95 6.99 0.84
N ASN A 189 -14.24 7.56 1.82
CA ASN A 189 -12.81 7.78 1.73
C ASN A 189 -12.04 6.46 1.84
N SER A 190 -10.96 6.32 1.08
CA SER A 190 -10.06 5.17 1.14
C SER A 190 -8.92 5.34 2.15
N CYS A 191 -8.97 6.41 2.98
CA CYS A 191 -7.84 6.87 3.78
C CYS A 191 -6.60 7.15 2.92
N GLY A 192 -5.50 7.47 3.55
CA GLY A 192 -4.23 7.78 2.87
C GLY A 192 -3.03 7.71 3.82
N SER A 193 -1.90 7.99 3.29
CA SER A 193 -1.68 8.50 1.93
C SER A 193 -1.51 7.42 0.85
N SER A 194 -1.38 6.12 1.18
CA SER A 194 -1.28 5.03 0.19
C SER A 194 -2.67 4.56 -0.30
N SER A 195 -3.55 5.52 -0.60
CA SER A 195 -4.97 5.31 -0.94
C SER A 195 -5.18 4.38 -2.11
N GLY A 196 -4.51 4.66 -3.23
CA GLY A 196 -4.61 3.86 -4.44
C GLY A 196 -4.01 2.47 -4.27
N SER A 197 -2.89 2.33 -3.54
CA SER A 197 -2.29 1.01 -3.25
C SER A 197 -3.29 0.11 -2.52
N ALA A 198 -3.98 0.64 -1.51
CA ALA A 198 -4.94 -0.14 -0.74
C ALA A 198 -6.23 -0.41 -1.54
N ALA A 199 -6.80 0.60 -2.19
CA ALA A 199 -8.01 0.42 -3.00
C ALA A 199 -7.79 -0.56 -4.16
N ALA A 200 -6.62 -0.50 -4.83
CA ALA A 200 -6.26 -1.38 -5.93
C ALA A 200 -6.15 -2.85 -5.47
N VAL A 201 -5.45 -3.13 -4.37
CA VAL A 201 -5.33 -4.49 -3.83
C VAL A 201 -6.68 -5.01 -3.36
N ALA A 202 -7.46 -4.21 -2.63
CA ALA A 202 -8.80 -4.60 -2.18
C ALA A 202 -9.72 -4.97 -3.35
N ALA A 203 -9.67 -4.21 -4.46
CA ALA A 203 -10.42 -4.43 -5.69
C ALA A 203 -9.79 -5.49 -6.63
N SER A 204 -8.71 -6.14 -6.22
CA SER A 204 -7.96 -7.11 -7.03
C SER A 204 -7.53 -6.54 -8.39
N LEU A 205 -7.02 -5.30 -8.41
CA LEU A 205 -6.35 -4.68 -9.56
C LEU A 205 -4.86 -5.07 -9.61
N ALA A 206 -4.34 -5.58 -8.52
CA ALA A 206 -3.08 -6.29 -8.38
C ALA A 206 -3.16 -7.16 -7.12
N PRO A 207 -2.40 -8.26 -7.01
CA PRO A 207 -2.36 -9.05 -5.78
C PRO A 207 -1.57 -8.35 -4.67
N LEU A 208 -0.62 -7.51 -5.03
CA LEU A 208 0.34 -6.83 -4.15
C LEU A 208 0.49 -5.37 -4.54
N ALA A 209 0.73 -4.52 -3.55
CA ALA A 209 1.22 -3.16 -3.76
C ALA A 209 2.23 -2.77 -2.68
N ILE A 210 3.09 -1.80 -3.01
CA ILE A 210 3.94 -1.11 -2.04
C ILE A 210 3.32 0.24 -1.71
N GLY A 211 3.19 0.50 -0.40
CA GLY A 211 2.87 1.81 0.15
C GLY A 211 4.06 2.44 0.85
N THR A 212 3.87 3.66 1.35
CA THR A 212 4.80 4.33 2.25
C THR A 212 4.05 4.88 3.46
N GLU A 213 4.70 4.91 4.60
CA GLU A 213 4.12 5.47 5.82
C GLU A 213 5.13 6.35 6.54
N THR A 214 4.65 7.52 6.94
CA THR A 214 5.27 8.41 7.92
C THR A 214 4.53 8.28 9.25
N ASP A 215 3.19 8.40 9.24
CA ASP A 215 2.28 8.06 10.33
C ASP A 215 0.93 7.61 9.75
N GLY A 216 0.62 6.33 9.85
CA GLY A 216 -0.65 5.73 9.44
C GLY A 216 -0.85 5.49 7.94
N SER A 217 0.07 5.93 7.08
CA SER A 217 -0.16 5.97 5.62
C SER A 217 -0.10 4.62 4.88
N ILE A 218 0.21 3.51 5.56
CA ILE A 218 0.02 2.12 5.10
C ILE A 218 -1.15 1.50 5.86
N THR A 219 -1.12 1.63 7.19
CA THR A 219 -2.02 0.90 8.08
C THR A 219 -3.45 1.44 8.01
N CYS A 220 -3.66 2.77 7.94
CA CYS A 220 -4.99 3.36 7.78
C CYS A 220 -5.66 2.95 6.47
N PRO A 221 -5.07 3.19 5.27
CA PRO A 221 -5.72 2.79 4.04
C PRO A 221 -5.91 1.27 3.94
N ALA A 222 -4.98 0.44 4.43
CA ALA A 222 -5.17 -1.00 4.45
C ALA A 222 -6.35 -1.42 5.35
N GLY A 223 -6.44 -0.88 6.57
CA GLY A 223 -7.54 -1.17 7.51
C GLY A 223 -8.91 -0.78 6.96
N ILE A 224 -9.03 0.43 6.39
CA ILE A 224 -10.28 0.96 5.82
C ILE A 224 -10.70 0.23 4.54
N ASN A 225 -9.75 -0.31 3.78
CA ASN A 225 -10.05 -1.10 2.58
C ASN A 225 -10.13 -2.62 2.86
N GLY A 226 -10.03 -3.04 4.14
CA GLY A 226 -10.24 -4.42 4.57
C GLY A 226 -9.20 -5.41 4.07
N ILE A 227 -7.94 -4.99 4.05
CA ILE A 227 -6.78 -5.78 3.62
C ILE A 227 -5.63 -5.66 4.62
N VAL A 228 -4.53 -6.34 4.36
CA VAL A 228 -3.33 -6.33 5.19
C VAL A 228 -2.42 -5.18 4.79
N GLY A 229 -1.94 -4.41 5.77
CA GLY A 229 -0.90 -3.41 5.61
C GLY A 229 0.17 -3.57 6.67
N PHE A 230 1.42 -3.60 6.28
CA PHE A 230 2.53 -3.73 7.21
C PHE A 230 3.52 -2.58 7.08
N LYS A 231 3.64 -1.80 8.15
CA LYS A 231 4.70 -0.80 8.34
C LYS A 231 5.86 -1.46 9.09
N PRO A 232 6.97 -1.74 8.42
CA PRO A 232 8.12 -2.35 9.08
C PRO A 232 8.81 -1.39 10.04
N SER A 233 9.73 -1.90 10.84
CA SER A 233 10.69 -1.11 11.60
C SER A 233 11.45 -0.17 10.67
N VAL A 234 11.50 1.12 11.03
CA VAL A 234 12.30 2.11 10.27
C VAL A 234 13.76 1.67 10.24
N GLY A 235 14.31 1.60 9.04
CA GLY A 235 15.65 1.10 8.79
C GLY A 235 15.73 -0.33 8.25
N LEU A 236 14.62 -1.08 8.14
CA LEU A 236 14.62 -2.38 7.44
C LEU A 236 14.56 -2.22 5.91
N VAL A 237 13.88 -1.19 5.42
CA VAL A 237 13.68 -0.92 3.99
C VAL A 237 14.28 0.43 3.65
N SER A 238 15.07 0.48 2.58
CA SER A 238 15.67 1.73 2.08
C SER A 238 14.61 2.72 1.62
N ARG A 239 14.86 4.01 1.89
CA ARG A 239 14.03 5.15 1.47
C ARG A 239 14.67 5.94 0.33
N THR A 240 15.83 5.51 -0.17
CA THR A 240 16.49 6.11 -1.32
C THR A 240 15.56 6.11 -2.52
N HIS A 241 15.45 7.25 -3.20
CA HIS A 241 14.56 7.45 -4.35
C HIS A 241 13.06 7.29 -4.04
N ILE A 242 12.67 7.60 -2.80
CA ILE A 242 11.28 7.80 -2.39
C ILE A 242 11.11 9.28 -2.05
N VAL A 243 10.03 9.91 -2.54
CA VAL A 243 9.71 11.31 -2.20
C VAL A 243 9.48 11.41 -0.70
N PRO A 244 10.27 12.20 0.03
CA PRO A 244 10.32 12.17 1.49
C PRO A 244 9.28 13.07 2.16
N ILE A 245 8.93 12.71 3.40
CA ILE A 245 8.39 13.62 4.41
C ILE A 245 9.41 13.75 5.54
N SER A 246 9.78 12.63 6.15
CA SER A 246 10.55 12.61 7.39
C SER A 246 11.56 11.47 7.39
N HIS A 247 12.84 11.80 7.36
CA HIS A 247 13.91 10.79 7.39
C HIS A 247 13.94 9.98 8.70
N SER A 248 13.25 10.41 9.74
CA SER A 248 13.18 9.71 11.01
C SER A 248 12.00 8.76 11.15
N GLN A 249 10.93 8.95 10.35
CA GLN A 249 9.69 8.16 10.43
C GLN A 249 9.36 7.40 9.15
N ASP A 250 9.77 7.92 7.96
CA ASP A 250 9.41 7.31 6.68
C ASP A 250 9.89 5.88 6.57
N THR A 251 9.02 5.03 6.05
CA THR A 251 9.34 3.67 5.59
C THR A 251 8.43 3.27 4.44
N ALA A 252 8.87 2.31 3.63
CA ALA A 252 8.01 1.64 2.66
C ALA A 252 7.64 0.24 3.18
N GLY A 253 6.45 -0.24 2.81
CA GLY A 253 6.00 -1.55 3.23
C GLY A 253 4.89 -2.12 2.36
N PRO A 254 4.60 -3.42 2.50
CA PRO A 254 3.60 -4.12 1.71
C PRO A 254 2.16 -3.76 2.11
N ILE A 255 1.31 -3.70 1.08
CA ILE A 255 -0.15 -3.69 1.17
C ILE A 255 -0.64 -4.87 0.34
N THR A 256 -1.31 -5.86 0.98
CA THR A 256 -1.54 -7.18 0.40
C THR A 256 -2.89 -7.76 0.82
N LEU A 257 -3.32 -8.84 0.16
CA LEU A 257 -4.54 -9.56 0.55
C LEU A 257 -4.34 -10.40 1.81
N THR A 258 -3.13 -10.89 2.05
CA THR A 258 -2.80 -11.82 3.15
C THR A 258 -1.51 -11.44 3.87
N VAL A 259 -1.39 -11.82 5.14
CA VAL A 259 -0.16 -11.64 5.92
C VAL A 259 1.00 -12.46 5.33
N ARG A 260 0.72 -13.62 4.72
CA ARG A 260 1.73 -14.43 4.02
C ARG A 260 2.35 -13.65 2.86
N ASP A 261 1.56 -12.94 2.08
CA ASP A 261 2.06 -12.11 0.99
C ASP A 261 2.88 -10.92 1.52
N ALA A 262 2.45 -10.30 2.62
CA ALA A 262 3.22 -9.23 3.27
C ALA A 262 4.61 -9.74 3.72
N ALA A 263 4.67 -10.93 4.31
CA ALA A 263 5.92 -11.59 4.69
C ALA A 263 6.80 -11.91 3.48
N ALA A 264 6.21 -12.38 2.37
CA ALA A 264 6.94 -12.66 1.13
C ALA A 264 7.56 -11.38 0.53
N VAL A 265 6.81 -10.28 0.51
CA VAL A 265 7.32 -8.98 0.06
C VAL A 265 8.44 -8.50 0.98
N MET A 266 8.26 -8.55 2.31
CA MET A 266 9.29 -8.15 3.28
C MET A 266 10.58 -8.94 3.14
N SER A 267 10.50 -10.25 2.87
CA SER A 267 11.67 -11.10 2.62
C SER A 267 12.51 -10.65 1.39
N VAL A 268 11.88 -9.90 0.48
CA VAL A 268 12.54 -9.36 -0.72
C VAL A 268 13.05 -7.94 -0.51
N ILE A 269 12.23 -7.04 0.06
CA ILE A 269 12.57 -5.61 0.09
C ILE A 269 13.45 -5.20 1.27
N ALA A 270 13.50 -6.00 2.35
CA ALA A 270 14.34 -5.72 3.52
C ALA A 270 15.83 -5.93 3.22
N GLY A 271 16.67 -5.01 3.70
CA GLY A 271 18.13 -5.09 3.60
C GLY A 271 18.80 -3.73 3.53
N SER A 272 20.11 -3.71 3.79
CA SER A 272 20.89 -2.48 3.87
C SER A 272 21.09 -1.81 2.50
N ASP A 273 21.17 -0.49 2.53
CA ASP A 273 21.51 0.38 1.42
C ASP A 273 22.54 1.40 1.88
N PRO A 274 23.75 1.42 1.29
CA PRO A 274 24.80 2.37 1.69
C PRO A 274 24.40 3.84 1.55
N THR A 275 23.40 4.16 0.74
CA THR A 275 22.92 5.52 0.52
C THR A 275 21.84 5.95 1.50
N ASP A 276 21.26 5.01 2.27
CA ASP A 276 20.34 5.29 3.37
C ASP A 276 20.93 4.80 4.70
N PRO A 277 21.58 5.68 5.49
CA PRO A 277 22.25 5.31 6.74
C PRO A 277 21.32 4.64 7.77
N ALA A 278 20.00 4.88 7.72
CA ALA A 278 19.07 4.22 8.64
C ALA A 278 19.05 2.70 8.45
N THR A 279 19.44 2.20 7.28
CA THR A 279 19.43 0.77 6.95
C THR A 279 20.72 0.04 7.34
N ALA A 280 21.65 0.68 8.04
CA ALA A 280 22.94 0.09 8.36
C ALA A 280 22.86 -1.26 9.11
N GLU A 281 21.83 -1.44 9.94
CA GLU A 281 21.56 -2.68 10.65
C GLU A 281 20.66 -3.67 9.90
N ALA A 282 20.07 -3.28 8.76
CA ALA A 282 19.00 -4.05 8.12
C ALA A 282 19.39 -5.50 7.81
N ASP A 283 20.60 -5.74 7.31
CA ASP A 283 21.06 -7.10 6.99
C ASP A 283 21.25 -7.99 8.22
N ALA A 284 21.54 -7.40 9.39
CA ALA A 284 21.63 -8.11 10.65
C ALA A 284 20.26 -8.30 11.34
N ARG A 285 19.25 -7.50 10.97
CA ARG A 285 17.92 -7.49 11.58
C ARG A 285 16.85 -8.18 10.74
N LYS A 286 17.05 -8.27 9.42
CA LYS A 286 16.11 -8.97 8.54
C LYS A 286 16.02 -10.45 8.89
N ALA A 287 14.84 -11.02 8.68
CA ALA A 287 14.53 -12.42 8.93
C ALA A 287 14.00 -13.10 7.65
N ASP A 288 13.90 -14.41 7.66
CA ASP A 288 13.02 -15.13 6.74
C ASP A 288 11.58 -15.00 7.29
N TYR A 289 10.91 -13.93 6.84
CA TYR A 289 9.57 -13.59 7.34
C TYR A 289 8.53 -14.66 6.98
N VAL A 290 8.69 -15.36 5.86
CA VAL A 290 7.76 -16.45 5.47
C VAL A 290 7.96 -17.67 6.36
N ALA A 291 9.20 -18.04 6.64
CA ALA A 291 9.52 -19.18 7.51
C ALA A 291 9.11 -18.92 8.98
N ALA A 292 9.04 -17.67 9.40
CA ALA A 292 8.59 -17.29 10.75
C ALA A 292 7.06 -17.45 10.95
N LEU A 293 6.26 -17.56 9.89
CA LEU A 293 4.81 -17.66 9.99
C LEU A 293 4.38 -19.01 10.57
N SER A 294 3.57 -18.96 11.63
CA SER A 294 2.98 -20.14 12.25
C SER A 294 1.54 -19.87 12.67
N PRO A 295 0.61 -20.80 12.44
CA PRO A 295 -0.75 -20.68 12.99
C PRO A 295 -0.78 -20.73 14.53
N ASP A 296 0.27 -21.24 15.16
CA ASP A 296 0.43 -21.33 16.61
C ASP A 296 1.19 -20.14 17.22
N ALA A 297 1.47 -19.08 16.45
CA ALA A 297 2.33 -17.97 16.89
C ALA A 297 1.76 -17.16 18.07
N LEU A 298 0.44 -17.26 18.33
CA LEU A 298 -0.21 -16.61 19.48
C LEU A 298 -0.23 -17.49 20.74
N LYS A 299 0.09 -18.78 20.64
CA LYS A 299 0.05 -19.71 21.77
C LYS A 299 1.10 -19.33 22.83
N GLY A 300 0.63 -19.07 24.03
CA GLY A 300 1.45 -18.67 25.18
C GLY A 300 1.90 -17.21 25.16
N LYS A 301 1.54 -16.42 24.12
CA LYS A 301 1.83 -14.98 24.08
C LYS A 301 0.95 -14.21 25.05
N ARG A 302 1.54 -13.18 25.66
CA ARG A 302 0.83 -12.20 26.48
C ARG A 302 0.60 -10.95 25.64
N ILE A 303 -0.65 -10.53 25.47
CA ILE A 303 -1.06 -9.47 24.57
C ILE A 303 -1.62 -8.29 25.36
N GLY A 304 -1.00 -7.13 25.23
CA GLY A 304 -1.49 -5.88 25.81
C GLY A 304 -2.64 -5.31 24.98
N VAL A 305 -3.80 -5.16 25.59
CA VAL A 305 -5.04 -4.67 24.94
C VAL A 305 -5.18 -3.18 25.21
N MET A 306 -4.96 -2.34 24.19
CA MET A 306 -5.11 -0.89 24.28
C MET A 306 -6.58 -0.48 24.15
N ARG A 307 -7.37 -0.71 25.19
CA ARG A 307 -8.83 -0.50 25.22
C ARG A 307 -9.22 0.97 24.98
N ASP A 308 -8.41 1.91 25.42
CA ASP A 308 -8.61 3.35 25.24
C ASP A 308 -8.43 3.83 23.77
N ARG A 309 -7.95 2.93 22.89
CA ARG A 309 -7.76 3.19 21.43
C ARG A 309 -8.90 2.63 20.57
N VAL A 310 -9.98 2.13 21.18
CA VAL A 310 -11.12 1.54 20.42
C VAL A 310 -12.23 2.55 20.16
N GLY A 311 -12.37 3.55 21.05
CA GLY A 311 -13.49 4.49 21.03
C GLY A 311 -14.72 3.92 21.75
N ASP A 312 -15.86 4.56 21.57
CA ASP A 312 -17.12 4.30 22.30
C ASP A 312 -18.24 3.66 21.45
N ARG A 313 -17.98 3.39 20.16
CA ARG A 313 -18.97 2.79 19.27
C ARG A 313 -19.18 1.32 19.60
N ALA A 314 -20.42 0.98 20.00
CA ALA A 314 -20.79 -0.38 20.43
C ALA A 314 -20.53 -1.47 19.35
N ASP A 315 -20.73 -1.13 18.07
CA ASP A 315 -20.49 -2.04 16.96
C ASP A 315 -18.98 -2.35 16.76
N ILE A 316 -18.10 -1.37 16.93
CA ILE A 316 -16.65 -1.55 16.87
C ILE A 316 -16.16 -2.31 18.11
N LEU A 317 -16.66 -1.96 19.31
CA LEU A 317 -16.35 -2.67 20.54
C LEU A 317 -16.69 -4.16 20.43
N ALA A 318 -17.87 -4.51 19.88
CA ALA A 318 -18.26 -5.89 19.67
C ALA A 318 -17.34 -6.66 18.71
N LEU A 319 -16.89 -6.01 17.61
CA LEU A 319 -15.91 -6.61 16.69
C LEU A 319 -14.57 -6.83 17.38
N PHE A 320 -14.12 -5.86 18.16
CA PHE A 320 -12.85 -5.94 18.89
C PHE A 320 -12.88 -7.03 19.97
N ASP A 321 -13.97 -7.11 20.76
CA ASP A 321 -14.14 -8.17 21.76
C ASP A 321 -14.18 -9.57 21.13
N ALA A 322 -14.82 -9.70 19.96
CA ALA A 322 -14.79 -10.96 19.22
C ALA A 322 -13.38 -11.33 18.72
N ALA A 323 -12.57 -10.33 18.30
CA ALA A 323 -11.19 -10.56 17.92
C ALA A 323 -10.32 -10.96 19.12
N LEU A 324 -10.54 -10.36 20.29
CA LEU A 324 -9.87 -10.70 21.54
C LEU A 324 -10.20 -12.14 21.95
N THR A 325 -11.48 -12.51 21.96
CA THR A 325 -11.94 -13.89 22.26
C THR A 325 -11.29 -14.91 21.33
N GLN A 326 -11.10 -14.55 20.05
CA GLN A 326 -10.43 -15.44 19.10
C GLN A 326 -8.95 -15.61 19.43
N MET A 327 -8.24 -14.56 19.83
CA MET A 327 -6.84 -14.65 20.24
C MET A 327 -6.68 -15.49 21.53
N GLU A 328 -7.59 -15.39 22.50
CA GLU A 328 -7.63 -16.30 23.66
C GLU A 328 -7.83 -17.76 23.24
N GLY A 329 -8.74 -17.99 22.28
CA GLY A 329 -8.96 -19.32 21.69
C GLY A 329 -7.73 -19.91 20.99
N LEU A 330 -6.80 -19.06 20.53
CA LEU A 330 -5.49 -19.44 19.96
C LEU A 330 -4.41 -19.60 21.04
N GLY A 331 -4.75 -19.47 22.32
CA GLY A 331 -3.87 -19.71 23.46
C GLY A 331 -3.11 -18.47 23.93
N ALA A 332 -3.50 -17.27 23.53
CA ALA A 332 -2.96 -16.03 24.06
C ALA A 332 -3.55 -15.68 25.43
N THR A 333 -2.79 -14.95 26.24
CA THR A 333 -3.26 -14.33 27.49
C THR A 333 -3.43 -12.82 27.25
N LEU A 334 -4.63 -12.29 27.48
CA LEU A 334 -4.91 -10.88 27.31
C LEU A 334 -4.65 -10.10 28.60
N VAL A 335 -4.05 -8.92 28.47
CA VAL A 335 -3.75 -8.00 29.56
C VAL A 335 -4.33 -6.64 29.22
N GLU A 336 -5.39 -6.22 29.90
CA GLU A 336 -6.03 -4.93 29.65
C GLU A 336 -5.13 -3.76 30.07
N ILE A 337 -4.97 -2.80 29.17
CA ILE A 337 -4.25 -1.54 29.37
C ILE A 337 -5.28 -0.42 29.35
N ALA A 338 -5.54 0.16 30.51
CA ALA A 338 -6.59 1.16 30.67
C ALA A 338 -6.23 2.53 30.08
N ASP A 339 -4.94 2.87 30.04
CA ASP A 339 -4.44 4.15 29.56
C ASP A 339 -3.10 3.96 28.84
N SER A 340 -3.19 3.71 27.53
CA SER A 340 -2.02 3.55 26.66
C SER A 340 -1.40 4.90 26.23
N ARG A 341 -2.00 6.04 26.64
CA ARG A 341 -1.54 7.40 26.32
C ARG A 341 -0.83 8.09 27.49
N LYS A 342 -0.82 7.45 28.63
CA LYS A 342 -0.19 8.04 29.81
C LYS A 342 1.27 8.38 29.55
N GLY A 343 1.63 9.65 29.77
CA GLY A 343 2.98 10.14 29.57
C GLY A 343 3.31 10.62 28.15
N ASN A 344 2.34 10.59 27.23
CA ASN A 344 2.55 10.99 25.84
C ASN A 344 2.24 12.48 25.57
N GLU A 345 2.08 13.27 26.62
CA GLU A 345 1.74 14.70 26.49
C GLU A 345 2.79 15.46 25.69
N GLY A 346 2.33 16.08 24.60
CA GLY A 346 3.17 16.86 23.69
C GLY A 346 3.93 16.04 22.67
N LEU A 347 3.65 14.74 22.52
CA LEU A 347 4.21 13.90 21.45
C LEU A 347 3.82 14.47 20.08
N GLY A 348 2.53 14.73 19.82
CA GLY A 348 2.07 15.28 18.54
C GLY A 348 2.67 16.63 18.18
N ALA A 349 2.87 17.52 19.17
CA ALA A 349 3.55 18.80 18.92
C ALA A 349 5.04 18.62 18.56
N ALA A 350 5.71 17.67 19.21
CA ALA A 350 7.11 17.35 18.89
C ALA A 350 7.21 16.70 17.50
N GLU A 351 6.34 15.75 17.19
CA GLU A 351 6.24 15.14 15.87
C GLU A 351 6.00 16.19 14.77
N PHE A 352 5.05 17.09 14.96
CA PHE A 352 4.76 18.14 13.99
C PHE A 352 5.97 19.04 13.68
N GLU A 353 6.76 19.41 14.69
CA GLU A 353 8.02 20.16 14.50
C GLU A 353 9.03 19.34 13.68
N ILE A 354 9.14 18.03 13.96
CA ILE A 354 10.02 17.11 13.25
C ILE A 354 9.60 17.02 11.78
N LEU A 355 8.33 16.72 11.52
CA LEU A 355 7.81 16.53 10.16
C LEU A 355 8.08 17.75 9.28
N LEU A 356 7.78 18.97 9.76
CA LEU A 356 7.98 20.19 8.99
C LEU A 356 9.46 20.49 8.73
N THR A 357 10.33 20.27 9.73
CA THR A 357 11.76 20.53 9.59
C THR A 357 12.42 19.53 8.66
N GLU A 358 12.09 18.24 8.80
CA GLU A 358 12.62 17.16 7.97
C GLU A 358 12.08 17.20 6.55
N LEU A 359 10.82 17.61 6.35
CA LEU A 359 10.23 17.83 5.03
C LEU A 359 11.05 18.83 4.20
N LYS A 360 11.34 20.00 4.77
CA LYS A 360 12.15 21.02 4.08
C LYS A 360 13.51 20.48 3.67
N ALA A 361 14.22 19.84 4.59
CA ALA A 361 15.55 19.28 4.33
C ALA A 361 15.52 18.11 3.35
N GLY A 362 14.56 17.19 3.51
CA GLY A 362 14.36 16.04 2.65
C GLY A 362 14.00 16.43 1.21
N MET A 363 13.07 17.37 1.06
CA MET A 363 12.66 17.89 -0.25
C MET A 363 13.80 18.60 -0.96
N ALA A 364 14.62 19.38 -0.27
CA ALA A 364 15.80 20.02 -0.87
C ALA A 364 16.79 18.97 -1.41
N THR A 365 17.00 17.87 -0.68
CA THR A 365 17.87 16.76 -1.11
C THR A 365 17.27 16.00 -2.29
N TYR A 366 15.99 15.58 -2.19
CA TYR A 366 15.33 14.78 -3.21
C TYR A 366 15.19 15.56 -4.54
N LEU A 367 14.59 16.75 -4.50
CA LEU A 367 14.35 17.57 -5.68
C LEU A 367 15.67 18.05 -6.31
N GLY A 368 16.66 18.43 -5.49
CA GLY A 368 18.01 18.80 -5.95
C GLY A 368 18.70 17.68 -6.71
N GLY A 369 18.42 16.41 -6.38
CA GLY A 369 18.97 15.21 -7.01
C GLY A 369 18.20 14.70 -8.23
N LEU A 370 17.08 15.33 -8.63
CA LEU A 370 16.32 14.88 -9.80
C LEU A 370 17.09 15.06 -11.10
N PRO A 371 17.05 14.06 -12.02
CA PRO A 371 17.75 14.16 -13.31
C PRO A 371 17.11 15.16 -14.28
N ASN A 372 15.79 15.41 -14.15
CA ASN A 372 15.07 16.34 -15.01
C ASN A 372 15.42 17.80 -14.66
N ALA A 373 16.04 18.53 -15.57
CA ALA A 373 16.48 19.91 -15.35
C ALA A 373 15.33 20.91 -15.15
N THR A 374 14.12 20.61 -15.62
CA THR A 374 12.93 21.48 -15.51
C THR A 374 12.09 21.21 -14.28
N ALA A 375 12.39 20.15 -13.52
CA ALA A 375 11.71 19.85 -12.26
C ALA A 375 12.04 20.91 -11.18
N PRO A 376 11.14 21.16 -10.22
CA PRO A 376 11.43 21.94 -9.01
C PRO A 376 12.69 21.41 -8.30
N ARG A 377 13.47 22.31 -7.70
CA ARG A 377 14.73 21.98 -7.00
C ARG A 377 14.65 22.14 -5.50
N SER A 378 13.57 22.70 -5.01
CA SER A 378 13.34 22.98 -3.59
C SER A 378 11.85 22.96 -3.26
N LEU A 379 11.52 22.90 -1.99
CA LEU A 379 10.14 23.08 -1.52
C LEU A 379 9.59 24.46 -1.90
N ALA A 380 10.43 25.50 -1.86
CA ALA A 380 10.05 26.85 -2.30
C ALA A 380 9.64 26.90 -3.78
N ASP A 381 10.32 26.13 -4.65
CA ASP A 381 9.95 26.05 -6.08
C ASP A 381 8.59 25.34 -6.25
N VAL A 382 8.31 24.30 -5.47
CA VAL A 382 6.99 23.62 -5.45
C VAL A 382 5.91 24.60 -5.01
N ILE A 383 6.13 25.35 -3.92
CA ILE A 383 5.20 26.37 -3.44
C ILE A 383 4.92 27.42 -4.55
N ALA A 384 5.96 27.88 -5.24
CA ALA A 384 5.81 28.84 -6.34
C ALA A 384 5.05 28.24 -7.53
N PHE A 385 5.34 26.98 -7.88
CA PHE A 385 4.62 26.25 -8.92
C PHE A 385 3.12 26.16 -8.59
N ASN A 386 2.77 25.74 -7.36
CA ASN A 386 1.38 25.58 -6.94
C ASN A 386 0.62 26.93 -7.01
N LYS A 387 1.25 28.03 -6.58
CA LYS A 387 0.65 29.40 -6.70
C LYS A 387 0.42 29.81 -8.16
N ALA A 388 1.24 29.34 -9.08
CA ALA A 388 1.10 29.64 -10.51
C ALA A 388 0.11 28.69 -11.24
N ASN A 389 -0.30 27.57 -10.59
CA ASN A 389 -1.17 26.56 -11.16
C ASN A 389 -2.41 26.34 -10.27
N PRO A 390 -3.52 27.05 -10.54
CA PRO A 390 -4.72 27.01 -9.69
C PRO A 390 -5.32 25.60 -9.49
N ASP A 391 -5.11 24.67 -10.40
CA ASP A 391 -5.60 23.30 -10.28
C ASP A 391 -4.96 22.56 -9.09
N GLU A 392 -3.72 22.90 -8.72
CA GLU A 392 -3.05 22.37 -7.54
C GLU A 392 -3.74 22.80 -6.24
N LEU A 393 -4.20 24.05 -6.16
CA LEU A 393 -4.80 24.64 -4.95
C LEU A 393 -6.34 24.65 -5.02
N LYS A 394 -6.94 23.88 -5.93
CA LYS A 394 -8.38 23.92 -6.19
C LYS A 394 -9.23 23.57 -4.97
N TRP A 395 -8.81 22.60 -4.16
CA TRP A 395 -9.62 22.07 -3.07
C TRP A 395 -9.11 22.46 -1.68
N PHE A 396 -7.80 22.57 -1.53
CA PHE A 396 -7.16 22.92 -0.26
C PHE A 396 -5.83 23.63 -0.52
N ASP A 397 -5.35 24.34 0.48
CA ASP A 397 -4.16 25.17 0.45
C ASP A 397 -2.84 24.36 0.52
N GLN A 398 -1.75 25.05 0.79
CA GLN A 398 -0.42 24.47 1.00
C GLN A 398 0.23 24.99 2.29
N LEU A 399 -0.60 25.23 3.30
CA LEU A 399 -0.16 25.85 4.55
C LEU A 399 1.03 25.15 5.20
N LEU A 400 1.03 23.81 5.20
CA LEU A 400 2.12 23.04 5.82
C LEU A 400 3.44 23.18 5.07
N PHE A 401 3.42 23.32 3.74
CA PHE A 401 4.61 23.63 2.96
C PHE A 401 5.17 25.02 3.31
N GLU A 402 4.29 26.01 3.41
CA GLU A 402 4.68 27.37 3.79
C GLU A 402 5.23 27.42 5.22
N LEU A 403 4.62 26.68 6.15
CA LEU A 403 5.13 26.54 7.52
C LEU A 403 6.49 25.80 7.55
N ALA A 404 6.67 24.75 6.74
CA ALA A 404 7.94 24.03 6.64
C ALA A 404 9.08 24.96 6.18
N GLU A 405 8.81 25.85 5.22
CA GLU A 405 9.80 26.85 4.77
C GLU A 405 10.25 27.81 5.89
N THR A 406 9.42 28.05 6.90
CA THR A 406 9.81 28.88 8.06
C THR A 406 10.71 28.16 9.07
N LYS A 407 10.84 26.82 8.95
CA LYS A 407 11.63 26.04 9.92
C LYS A 407 13.12 26.25 9.76
N GLY A 408 13.83 26.07 10.87
CA GLY A 408 15.29 26.02 10.89
C GLY A 408 15.86 24.79 10.18
N GLY A 409 17.17 24.62 10.27
CA GLY A 409 17.84 23.40 9.78
C GLY A 409 17.72 22.23 10.75
N LEU A 410 18.25 21.07 10.37
CA LEU A 410 18.30 19.85 11.18
C LEU A 410 19.21 19.99 12.42
N ASP A 411 19.94 21.08 12.53
CA ASP A 411 20.78 21.48 13.68
C ASP A 411 20.08 22.50 14.60
N SER A 412 18.87 22.94 14.26
CA SER A 412 18.16 23.94 15.07
C SER A 412 17.80 23.39 16.46
N PRO A 413 17.92 24.20 17.54
CA PRO A 413 17.58 23.76 18.89
C PRO A 413 16.15 23.24 19.05
N ALA A 414 15.19 23.83 18.33
CA ALA A 414 13.79 23.41 18.37
C ALA A 414 13.62 21.99 17.80
N TYR A 415 14.20 21.73 16.65
CA TYR A 415 14.18 20.40 16.03
C TYR A 415 14.87 19.34 16.90
N LEU A 416 16.09 19.63 17.40
CA LEU A 416 16.85 18.68 18.23
C LEU A 416 16.08 18.32 19.51
N ALA A 417 15.48 19.31 20.18
CA ALA A 417 14.65 19.08 21.36
C ALA A 417 13.38 18.27 21.02
N ALA A 418 12.74 18.54 19.87
CA ALA A 418 11.59 17.80 19.40
C ALA A 418 11.94 16.33 19.09
N ARG A 419 13.07 16.08 18.42
CA ARG A 419 13.60 14.73 18.13
C ARG A 419 13.85 13.91 19.38
N GLU A 420 14.55 14.50 20.36
CA GLU A 420 14.84 13.84 21.64
C GLU A 420 13.53 13.51 22.37
N LYS A 421 12.63 14.50 22.48
CA LYS A 421 11.35 14.33 23.16
C LYS A 421 10.49 13.26 22.49
N ALA A 422 10.29 13.34 21.18
CA ALA A 422 9.46 12.40 20.44
C ALA A 422 9.98 10.97 20.51
N ALA A 423 11.29 10.77 20.27
CA ALA A 423 11.91 9.45 20.35
C ALA A 423 11.74 8.82 21.74
N ARG A 424 11.93 9.63 22.81
CA ARG A 424 11.79 9.17 24.19
C ARG A 424 10.34 8.82 24.53
N LEU A 425 9.37 9.67 24.17
CA LEU A 425 7.96 9.47 24.49
C LEU A 425 7.34 8.30 23.72
N ALA A 426 7.70 8.10 22.45
CA ALA A 426 7.09 7.04 21.63
C ALA A 426 7.74 5.66 21.85
N GLY A 427 9.06 5.60 22.02
CA GLY A 427 9.83 4.36 22.22
C GLY A 427 9.94 4.00 23.70
N PRO A 428 11.02 4.42 24.40
CA PRO A 428 11.33 4.01 25.77
C PRO A 428 10.23 4.28 26.80
N GLU A 429 9.57 5.42 26.74
CA GLU A 429 8.48 5.81 27.66
C GLU A 429 7.07 5.48 27.09
N GLY A 430 7.00 5.08 25.82
CA GLY A 430 5.78 4.66 25.13
C GLY A 430 5.69 3.15 25.00
N ILE A 431 5.98 2.62 23.81
CA ILE A 431 5.80 1.19 23.50
C ILE A 431 6.63 0.30 24.41
N ASP A 432 7.92 0.58 24.62
CA ASP A 432 8.79 -0.27 25.46
C ASP A 432 8.33 -0.28 26.92
N TRP A 433 7.88 0.88 27.43
CA TRP A 433 7.30 0.99 28.77
C TRP A 433 6.00 0.19 28.90
N LEU A 434 5.10 0.26 27.91
CA LEU A 434 3.85 -0.52 27.90
C LEU A 434 4.14 -2.02 27.90
N LEU A 435 5.02 -2.50 27.03
CA LEU A 435 5.39 -3.90 26.94
C LEU A 435 5.99 -4.41 28.26
N LYS A 436 6.95 -3.65 28.82
CA LYS A 436 7.64 -4.03 30.05
C LYS A 436 6.75 -3.96 31.29
N THR A 437 5.96 -2.87 31.45
CA THR A 437 5.17 -2.62 32.66
C THR A 437 4.03 -3.62 32.79
N HIS A 438 3.42 -4.01 31.67
CA HIS A 438 2.33 -4.96 31.64
C HIS A 438 2.79 -6.40 31.41
N ASP A 439 4.10 -6.63 31.25
CA ASP A 439 4.70 -7.94 30.97
C ASP A 439 3.99 -8.61 29.77
N VAL A 440 3.98 -7.93 28.61
CA VAL A 440 3.33 -8.37 27.37
C VAL A 440 4.31 -8.42 26.21
N ASP A 441 4.11 -9.34 25.27
CA ASP A 441 4.96 -9.57 24.10
C ASP A 441 4.69 -8.56 22.98
N LEU A 442 3.42 -8.12 22.86
CA LEU A 442 2.95 -7.21 21.82
C LEU A 442 1.67 -6.48 22.29
N LEU A 443 1.31 -5.44 21.55
CA LEU A 443 0.11 -4.64 21.80
C LEU A 443 -0.90 -4.83 20.67
N VAL A 444 -2.20 -4.78 20.99
CA VAL A 444 -3.30 -4.76 20.03
C VAL A 444 -4.25 -3.61 20.30
N GLY A 445 -4.84 -3.09 19.21
CA GLY A 445 -5.85 -2.04 19.24
C GLY A 445 -6.59 -1.97 17.91
N VAL A 446 -7.58 -1.10 17.81
CA VAL A 446 -8.27 -0.85 16.53
C VAL A 446 -7.42 0.07 15.68
N THR A 447 -7.19 -0.29 14.41
CA THR A 447 -6.37 0.51 13.49
C THR A 447 -7.04 1.86 13.23
N ASN A 448 -8.34 1.84 12.94
CA ASN A 448 -9.13 3.03 12.62
C ASN A 448 -10.63 2.68 12.64
N GLY A 449 -11.50 3.70 12.69
CA GLY A 449 -12.94 3.52 12.53
C GLY A 449 -13.35 3.24 11.08
N PRO A 450 -14.68 3.12 10.83
CA PRO A 450 -15.19 2.90 9.48
C PRO A 450 -14.89 4.12 8.57
N ALA A 451 -14.78 3.85 7.27
CA ALA A 451 -14.54 4.89 6.26
C ALA A 451 -15.57 6.03 6.35
N TRP A 452 -15.11 7.27 6.39
CA TRP A 452 -15.94 8.48 6.39
C TRP A 452 -16.35 8.87 4.95
N VAL A 453 -17.33 9.75 4.83
CA VAL A 453 -17.74 10.29 3.52
C VAL A 453 -16.62 11.17 2.96
N SER A 454 -16.28 10.97 1.70
CA SER A 454 -15.31 11.82 1.01
C SER A 454 -15.85 13.23 0.81
N ASP A 455 -15.10 14.25 1.22
CA ASP A 455 -15.48 15.65 1.10
C ASP A 455 -14.27 16.49 0.64
N LEU A 456 -14.31 16.97 -0.59
CA LEU A 456 -13.23 17.77 -1.17
C LEU A 456 -13.27 19.24 -0.68
N VAL A 457 -14.37 19.68 -0.07
CA VAL A 457 -14.54 21.07 0.39
C VAL A 457 -14.14 21.23 1.85
N ASN A 458 -14.55 20.25 2.69
CA ASN A 458 -14.34 20.33 4.14
C ASN A 458 -13.17 19.47 4.63
N GLY A 459 -12.54 18.68 3.74
CA GLY A 459 -11.45 17.80 4.12
C GLY A 459 -11.91 16.51 4.81
N ASP A 460 -10.97 15.86 5.51
CA ASP A 460 -11.22 14.59 6.18
C ASP A 460 -11.99 14.77 7.50
N SER A 461 -13.04 13.99 7.70
CA SER A 461 -13.80 13.93 8.94
C SER A 461 -13.45 12.71 9.80
N TYR A 462 -12.16 12.44 9.93
CA TYR A 462 -11.64 11.33 10.74
C TYR A 462 -11.91 11.55 12.24
N LYS A 463 -12.74 10.69 12.84
CA LYS A 463 -13.20 10.84 14.25
C LYS A 463 -12.83 9.66 15.15
N SER A 464 -12.14 8.68 14.63
CA SER A 464 -11.81 7.48 15.39
C SER A 464 -10.46 7.60 16.07
N PRO A 465 -10.27 7.10 17.29
CA PRO A 465 -8.93 6.93 17.82
C PRO A 465 -8.17 5.94 16.92
N GLY A 466 -6.91 6.26 16.63
CA GLY A 466 -6.01 5.41 15.86
C GLY A 466 -4.88 4.87 16.73
N THR A 467 -4.14 3.93 16.18
CA THR A 467 -2.99 3.30 16.85
C THR A 467 -1.65 3.62 16.18
N SER A 468 -1.62 4.47 15.13
CA SER A 468 -0.43 4.63 14.27
C SER A 468 0.68 5.48 14.89
N GLN A 469 0.36 6.53 15.64
CA GLN A 469 1.34 7.55 16.07
C GLN A 469 2.51 6.98 16.88
N LEU A 470 2.25 6.14 17.89
CA LEU A 470 3.33 5.59 18.72
C LEU A 470 4.31 4.76 17.89
N PRO A 471 3.88 3.74 17.10
CA PRO A 471 4.80 2.95 16.28
C PRO A 471 5.40 3.75 15.11
N ALA A 472 4.74 4.79 14.61
CA ALA A 472 5.28 5.68 13.59
C ALA A 472 6.48 6.48 14.13
N VAL A 473 6.27 7.23 15.21
CA VAL A 473 7.30 8.09 15.81
C VAL A 473 8.44 7.29 16.44
N ALA A 474 8.14 6.13 17.05
CA ALA A 474 9.16 5.22 17.56
C ALA A 474 9.95 4.52 16.43
N GLY A 475 9.40 4.45 15.23
CA GLY A 475 9.95 3.67 14.13
C GLY A 475 9.82 2.16 14.35
N TYR A 476 8.79 1.68 15.08
CA TYR A 476 8.57 0.29 15.43
C TYR A 476 7.57 -0.39 14.49
N PRO A 477 7.54 -1.74 14.37
CA PRO A 477 6.66 -2.42 13.43
C PRO A 477 5.19 -2.29 13.81
N HIS A 478 4.34 -2.13 12.79
CA HIS A 478 2.89 -2.04 12.93
C HIS A 478 2.21 -2.77 11.77
N LEU A 479 1.40 -3.76 12.11
CA LEU A 479 0.61 -4.55 11.17
C LEU A 479 -0.87 -4.27 11.39
N THR A 480 -1.63 -4.08 10.30
CA THR A 480 -3.10 -4.14 10.33
C THR A 480 -3.62 -5.35 9.59
N VAL A 481 -4.62 -6.01 10.18
CA VAL A 481 -5.30 -7.19 9.61
C VAL A 481 -6.81 -6.96 9.69
N PRO A 482 -7.62 -7.41 8.72
CA PRO A 482 -9.08 -7.26 8.79
C PRO A 482 -9.69 -7.91 10.05
N MET A 483 -10.51 -7.14 10.77
CA MET A 483 -11.20 -7.59 12.00
C MET A 483 -12.69 -7.88 11.77
N GLY A 484 -13.23 -7.39 10.67
CA GLY A 484 -14.65 -7.46 10.33
C GLY A 484 -15.10 -6.16 9.65
N ALA A 485 -16.38 -5.91 9.64
CA ALA A 485 -16.94 -4.71 9.02
C ALA A 485 -18.17 -4.20 9.79
N VAL A 486 -18.37 -2.88 9.77
CA VAL A 486 -19.58 -2.20 10.26
C VAL A 486 -20.32 -1.67 9.03
N GLU A 487 -21.58 -2.08 8.85
CA GLU A 487 -22.36 -1.72 7.66
C GLU A 487 -21.62 -2.01 6.34
N GLY A 488 -20.80 -3.09 6.32
CA GLY A 488 -19.97 -3.47 5.18
C GLY A 488 -18.75 -2.58 4.94
N LEU A 489 -18.43 -1.66 5.85
CA LEU A 489 -17.19 -0.88 5.87
C LEU A 489 -16.17 -1.59 6.77
N PRO A 490 -15.01 -2.00 6.23
CA PRO A 490 -14.02 -2.77 6.98
C PRO A 490 -13.42 -2.00 8.16
N ILE A 491 -13.05 -2.78 9.18
CA ILE A 491 -12.31 -2.31 10.36
C ILE A 491 -11.04 -3.17 10.49
N GLY A 492 -9.90 -2.51 10.71
CA GLY A 492 -8.60 -3.15 10.91
C GLY A 492 -8.28 -3.38 12.40
N LEU A 493 -7.62 -4.49 12.70
CA LEU A 493 -6.98 -4.81 13.97
C LEU A 493 -5.48 -4.56 13.86
N SER A 494 -4.93 -3.75 14.75
CA SER A 494 -3.50 -3.44 14.83
C SER A 494 -2.76 -4.41 15.74
N PHE A 495 -1.58 -4.84 15.28
CA PHE A 495 -0.54 -5.53 16.05
C PHE A 495 0.71 -4.66 16.05
N ILE A 496 1.22 -4.33 17.23
CA ILE A 496 2.36 -3.43 17.42
C ILE A 496 3.38 -4.11 18.33
N GLY A 497 4.65 -4.06 17.97
CA GLY A 497 5.73 -4.68 18.73
C GLY A 497 6.87 -3.75 19.06
N ALA A 498 7.88 -4.26 19.77
CA ALA A 498 9.14 -3.57 19.99
C ALA A 498 9.92 -3.38 18.68
N LYS A 499 10.90 -2.50 18.67
CA LYS A 499 11.79 -2.31 17.52
C LYS A 499 12.42 -3.64 17.09
N TRP A 500 12.38 -3.92 15.79
CA TRP A 500 12.92 -5.14 15.18
C TRP A 500 12.16 -6.45 15.48
N SER A 501 10.96 -6.38 16.07
CA SER A 501 10.09 -7.55 16.24
C SER A 501 9.19 -7.85 15.02
N ASP A 502 9.60 -7.40 13.84
CA ASP A 502 8.83 -7.47 12.59
C ASP A 502 8.34 -8.88 12.26
N ALA A 503 9.19 -9.90 12.43
CA ALA A 503 8.84 -11.29 12.20
C ALA A 503 7.78 -11.79 13.19
N ASP A 504 7.91 -11.43 14.48
CA ASP A 504 6.93 -11.82 15.51
C ASP A 504 5.56 -11.17 15.27
N ILE A 505 5.55 -9.90 14.84
CA ILE A 505 4.30 -9.17 14.54
C ILE A 505 3.60 -9.76 13.32
N LEU A 506 4.35 -10.10 12.25
CA LEU A 506 3.80 -10.80 11.10
C LEU A 506 3.28 -12.19 11.48
N ALA A 507 4.02 -12.94 12.30
CA ALA A 507 3.60 -14.26 12.76
C ALA A 507 2.32 -14.20 13.63
N ALA A 508 2.21 -13.22 14.55
CA ALA A 508 1.03 -13.00 15.37
C ALA A 508 -0.21 -12.65 14.51
N GLY A 509 -0.04 -11.70 13.57
CA GLY A 509 -1.11 -11.35 12.63
C GLY A 509 -1.52 -12.49 11.73
N TYR A 510 -0.57 -13.31 11.27
CA TYR A 510 -0.85 -14.53 10.48
C TYR A 510 -1.69 -15.53 11.26
N ALA A 511 -1.32 -15.85 12.51
CA ALA A 511 -2.09 -16.77 13.35
C ALA A 511 -3.54 -16.29 13.51
N TYR A 512 -3.74 -14.99 13.78
CA TYR A 512 -5.07 -14.39 13.87
C TYR A 512 -5.81 -14.44 12.51
N GLU A 513 -5.17 -14.05 11.41
CA GLU A 513 -5.78 -14.05 10.07
C GLU A 513 -6.28 -15.43 9.65
N GLN A 514 -5.45 -16.48 9.84
CA GLN A 514 -5.78 -17.84 9.45
C GLN A 514 -7.01 -18.39 10.22
N ALA A 515 -7.16 -17.99 11.46
CA ALA A 515 -8.29 -18.38 12.31
C ALA A 515 -9.53 -17.52 12.05
N SER A 516 -9.36 -16.20 11.87
CA SER A 516 -10.49 -15.25 11.80
C SER A 516 -11.15 -15.19 10.43
N ARG A 517 -10.37 -15.14 9.35
CA ARG A 517 -10.81 -15.00 7.94
C ARG A 517 -11.82 -13.87 7.74
N LYS A 518 -11.58 -12.71 8.38
CA LYS A 518 -12.53 -11.58 8.45
C LYS A 518 -12.45 -10.61 7.28
N ARG A 519 -11.66 -10.90 6.23
CA ARG A 519 -11.65 -10.07 5.02
C ARG A 519 -13.03 -10.09 4.36
N VAL A 520 -13.53 -8.90 3.98
CA VAL A 520 -14.77 -8.72 3.22
C VAL A 520 -14.40 -8.31 1.79
N ALA A 521 -15.01 -8.93 0.79
CA ALA A 521 -14.83 -8.54 -0.60
C ALA A 521 -15.53 -7.20 -0.90
N PRO A 522 -14.97 -6.34 -1.76
CA PRO A 522 -15.61 -5.11 -2.18
C PRO A 522 -16.95 -5.35 -2.90
N SER A 523 -17.89 -4.44 -2.72
CA SER A 523 -19.23 -4.51 -3.35
C SER A 523 -19.48 -3.40 -4.37
N TYR A 524 -18.59 -2.39 -4.45
CA TYR A 524 -18.71 -1.23 -5.35
C TYR A 524 -20.06 -0.50 -5.25
N ARG A 525 -20.74 -0.59 -4.11
CA ARG A 525 -22.01 0.10 -3.91
C ARG A 525 -21.82 1.61 -3.92
N ALA A 526 -22.82 2.34 -4.39
CA ALA A 526 -22.74 3.80 -4.50
C ALA A 526 -22.57 4.46 -3.12
N SER A 527 -23.30 3.96 -2.10
CA SER A 527 -23.28 4.48 -0.73
C SER A 527 -23.57 3.35 0.27
N VAL A 528 -23.31 3.62 1.56
CA VAL A 528 -23.69 2.74 2.69
C VAL A 528 -25.19 2.79 2.95
N THR A 529 -25.79 3.97 2.79
CA THR A 529 -27.24 4.16 2.89
C THR A 529 -27.92 3.88 1.55
N PRO A 530 -29.09 3.22 1.53
CA PRO A 530 -29.85 2.96 0.32
C PRO A 530 -30.23 4.23 -0.44
#